data_e4d1c3195aeff14e29f32ebc0a13dd1e
#
_entry.id   e4d1c3195aeff14e29f32ebc0a13dd1e
#
_cell.length_a   1.000
_cell.length_b   1.000
_cell.length_c   1.000
_cell.angle_alpha   90.00
_cell.angle_beta   90.00
_cell.angle_gamma   90.00
#
_symmetry.space_group_name_H-M   'P 1'
#
loop_
_entity.id
_entity.type
_entity.pdbx_description
1 polymer ?
#
loop_
_entity_poly.entity_id
_entity_poly.type
_entity_poly.pdbx_seq_one_letter_code
_entity_poly.pdbx_strand_id
1 'polypeptide(L)'
;MKCREIIEILETLAPKSCACDWDNPGLLAGRMDKDVEKILLTLDADDAAVERAKEIGADMLLSHHPLIFKPVKHVSDEDFIGRRLVSLIQADVSYYAMHTNFDSAPGCMADIVADRLNFVDQKPLELMGELSGTAYGIGKTGTLKKPMTGPELAREVKNRFGLPFVTVYGSELYENEPVTRAATCPGAGGSEIREALRAGAQVFI
;
A
#
# COMPACT_ATOMS: atom_id res chain seq x y z
N MET A 1 4.96 25.06 1.72
CA MET A 1 5.99 24.35 0.93
C MET A 1 5.54 24.25 -0.52
N LYS A 2 6.48 24.20 -1.46
CA LYS A 2 6.10 23.90 -2.85
C LYS A 2 5.72 22.41 -2.98
N CYS A 3 4.80 22.11 -3.90
CA CYS A 3 4.37 20.74 -4.19
C CYS A 3 5.57 19.81 -4.49
N ARG A 4 6.55 20.30 -5.27
CA ARG A 4 7.78 19.56 -5.57
C ARG A 4 8.58 19.18 -4.31
N GLU A 5 8.67 20.06 -3.32
CA GLU A 5 9.41 19.80 -2.08
C GLU A 5 8.74 18.70 -1.25
N ILE A 6 7.41 18.70 -1.25
CA ILE A 6 6.64 17.62 -0.61
C ILE A 6 6.87 16.30 -1.34
N ILE A 7 6.84 16.30 -2.67
CA ILE A 7 7.10 15.12 -3.48
C ILE A 7 8.52 14.57 -3.23
N GLU A 8 9.52 15.44 -3.11
CA GLU A 8 10.89 15.03 -2.77
C GLU A 8 10.95 14.33 -1.41
N ILE A 9 10.19 14.78 -0.41
CA ILE A 9 10.07 14.12 0.89
C ILE A 9 9.39 12.74 0.73
N LEU A 10 8.29 12.65 -0.02
CA LEU A 10 7.59 11.40 -0.28
C LEU A 10 8.46 10.40 -1.03
N GLU A 11 9.24 10.87 -2.00
CA GLU A 11 10.22 10.05 -2.74
C GLU A 11 11.41 9.60 -1.86
N THR A 12 11.72 10.32 -0.78
CA THR A 12 12.70 9.85 0.21
C THR A 12 12.13 8.70 1.04
N LEU A 13 10.83 8.73 1.33
CA LEU A 13 10.15 7.68 2.08
C LEU A 13 9.92 6.42 1.24
N ALA A 14 9.37 6.58 0.06
CA ALA A 14 9.04 5.48 -0.85
C ALA A 14 9.30 5.91 -2.32
N PRO A 15 10.54 5.77 -2.80
CA PRO A 15 10.91 6.16 -4.15
C PRO A 15 10.05 5.46 -5.21
N LYS A 16 9.70 6.16 -6.29
CA LYS A 16 9.00 5.55 -7.43
C LYS A 16 9.75 4.36 -8.04
N SER A 17 11.07 4.34 -7.91
CA SER A 17 11.88 3.18 -8.35
C SER A 17 11.59 1.88 -7.58
N CYS A 18 10.89 1.96 -6.45
CA CYS A 18 10.40 0.80 -5.71
C CYS A 18 9.04 0.30 -6.19
N ALA A 19 8.42 0.97 -7.17
CA ALA A 19 7.12 0.52 -7.70
C ALA A 19 7.27 -0.66 -8.66
N CYS A 20 6.19 -1.43 -8.80
CA CYS A 20 6.08 -2.43 -9.85
C CYS A 20 6.08 -1.76 -11.24
N ASP A 21 6.64 -2.42 -12.25
CA ASP A 21 6.76 -1.88 -13.62
C ASP A 21 5.41 -1.52 -14.28
N TRP A 22 4.35 -2.18 -13.86
CA TRP A 22 2.99 -1.97 -14.39
C TRP A 22 2.24 -0.85 -13.68
N ASP A 23 2.79 -0.31 -12.58
CA ASP A 23 2.12 0.68 -11.72
C ASP A 23 2.33 2.12 -12.19
N ASN A 24 1.56 3.05 -11.61
CA ASN A 24 1.59 4.45 -11.97
C ASN A 24 1.55 5.38 -10.73
N PRO A 25 2.52 5.27 -9.80
CA PRO A 25 2.61 6.21 -8.68
C PRO A 25 3.22 7.55 -9.09
N GLY A 26 2.99 8.57 -8.30
CA GLY A 26 3.56 9.89 -8.49
C GLY A 26 2.53 11.00 -8.64
N LEU A 27 2.96 12.15 -9.15
CA LEU A 27 2.06 13.28 -9.45
C LEU A 27 1.25 12.96 -10.71
N LEU A 28 -0.03 12.69 -10.54
CA LEU A 28 -0.93 12.28 -11.61
C LEU A 28 -1.77 13.43 -12.17
N ALA A 29 -1.96 14.50 -11.41
CA ALA A 29 -2.58 15.74 -11.86
C ALA A 29 -2.10 16.92 -11.02
N GLY A 30 -2.13 18.13 -11.58
CA GLY A 30 -1.79 19.36 -10.86
C GLY A 30 -0.42 19.95 -11.20
N ARG A 31 0.13 20.78 -10.31
CA ARG A 31 1.29 21.62 -10.55
C ARG A 31 2.38 21.44 -9.50
N MET A 32 3.63 21.29 -9.94
CA MET A 32 4.81 21.13 -9.09
C MET A 32 5.22 22.40 -8.34
N ASP A 33 4.91 23.56 -8.90
CA ASP A 33 5.31 24.87 -8.38
C ASP A 33 4.29 25.52 -7.43
N LYS A 34 3.14 24.86 -7.23
CA LYS A 34 2.08 25.30 -6.34
C LYS A 34 2.54 25.29 -4.88
N ASP A 35 2.12 26.27 -4.10
CA ASP A 35 2.22 26.24 -2.64
C ASP A 35 1.19 25.25 -2.05
N VAL A 36 1.64 24.43 -1.12
CA VAL A 36 0.82 23.42 -0.43
C VAL A 36 0.92 23.66 1.08
N GLU A 37 -0.21 23.96 1.70
CA GLU A 37 -0.34 24.13 3.14
C GLU A 37 -1.20 23.02 3.75
N LYS A 38 -2.15 22.49 2.96
CA LYS A 38 -3.09 21.46 3.41
C LYS A 38 -3.12 20.26 2.47
N ILE A 39 -2.88 19.08 3.04
CA ILE A 39 -2.93 17.80 2.34
C ILE A 39 -4.09 16.97 2.89
N LEU A 40 -4.93 16.44 2.00
CA LEU A 40 -5.89 15.40 2.33
C LEU A 40 -5.27 14.04 2.00
N LEU A 41 -5.19 13.15 3.00
CA LEU A 41 -4.72 11.77 2.84
C LEU A 41 -5.92 10.82 2.79
N THR A 42 -5.96 9.95 1.77
CA THR A 42 -7.04 8.97 1.57
C THR A 42 -6.49 7.64 1.08
N LEU A 43 -7.29 6.57 1.17
CA LEU A 43 -6.98 5.31 0.52
C LEU A 43 -7.23 5.41 -1.00
N ASP A 44 -8.40 5.90 -1.37
CA ASP A 44 -8.86 6.08 -2.75
C ASP A 44 -9.11 7.55 -3.05
N ALA A 45 -8.88 7.95 -4.30
CA ALA A 45 -9.33 9.25 -4.82
C ALA A 45 -10.73 9.11 -5.45
N ASP A 46 -11.72 8.71 -4.65
CA ASP A 46 -13.12 8.59 -5.05
C ASP A 46 -13.85 9.94 -5.08
N ASP A 47 -15.12 9.94 -5.45
CA ASP A 47 -15.91 11.18 -5.55
C ASP A 47 -16.01 11.88 -4.18
N ALA A 48 -16.14 11.11 -3.09
CA ALA A 48 -16.21 11.67 -1.73
C ALA A 48 -14.89 12.32 -1.30
N ALA A 49 -13.76 11.69 -1.60
CA ALA A 49 -12.43 12.24 -1.33
C ALA A 49 -12.16 13.53 -2.12
N VAL A 50 -12.54 13.56 -3.41
CA VAL A 50 -12.39 14.74 -4.26
C VAL A 50 -13.25 15.90 -3.75
N GLU A 51 -14.54 15.66 -3.45
CA GLU A 51 -15.39 16.69 -2.88
C GLU A 51 -14.89 17.16 -1.51
N ARG A 52 -14.43 16.24 -0.65
CA ARG A 52 -13.85 16.58 0.64
C ARG A 52 -12.61 17.45 0.51
N ALA A 53 -11.73 17.16 -0.46
CA ALA A 53 -10.56 17.99 -0.73
C ALA A 53 -10.95 19.45 -1.06
N LYS A 54 -11.98 19.63 -1.89
CA LYS A 54 -12.53 20.95 -2.26
C LYS A 54 -13.13 21.65 -1.06
N GLU A 55 -14.00 20.96 -0.30
CA GLU A 55 -14.69 21.54 0.87
C GLU A 55 -13.72 22.10 1.92
N ILE A 56 -12.64 21.39 2.20
CA ILE A 56 -11.66 21.81 3.20
C ILE A 56 -10.59 22.76 2.64
N GLY A 57 -10.63 23.03 1.33
CA GLY A 57 -9.59 23.80 0.64
C GLY A 57 -8.23 23.11 0.74
N ALA A 58 -8.16 21.81 0.45
CA ALA A 58 -6.90 21.12 0.36
C ALA A 58 -6.13 21.55 -0.89
N ASP A 59 -4.83 21.72 -0.76
CA ASP A 59 -3.95 22.05 -1.87
C ASP A 59 -3.46 20.80 -2.59
N MET A 60 -3.43 19.67 -1.87
CA MET A 60 -2.97 18.39 -2.38
C MET A 60 -3.86 17.26 -1.86
N LEU A 61 -4.22 16.35 -2.75
CA LEU A 61 -4.81 15.06 -2.43
C LEU A 61 -3.72 13.99 -2.61
N LEU A 62 -3.45 13.25 -1.54
CA LEU A 62 -2.52 12.11 -1.53
C LEU A 62 -3.32 10.85 -1.30
N SER A 63 -3.30 9.92 -2.26
CA SER A 63 -3.95 8.62 -2.10
C SER A 63 -2.96 7.47 -2.19
N HIS A 64 -3.38 6.30 -1.70
CA HIS A 64 -2.66 5.05 -1.93
C HIS A 64 -2.95 4.55 -3.35
N HIS A 65 -4.21 4.26 -3.68
CA HIS A 65 -4.57 3.78 -5.00
C HIS A 65 -4.56 4.91 -6.05
N PRO A 66 -3.88 4.72 -7.20
CA PRO A 66 -3.83 5.74 -8.23
C PRO A 66 -5.16 5.84 -8.99
N LEU A 67 -5.71 7.06 -9.10
CA LEU A 67 -6.91 7.33 -9.93
C LEU A 67 -6.65 7.01 -11.41
N ILE A 68 -5.45 7.32 -11.90
CA ILE A 68 -5.01 6.99 -13.25
C ILE A 68 -4.14 5.74 -13.18
N PHE A 69 -4.77 4.56 -13.25
CA PHE A 69 -4.06 3.29 -13.29
C PHE A 69 -3.65 2.91 -14.73
N LYS A 70 -4.56 3.12 -15.68
CA LYS A 70 -4.29 2.93 -17.10
C LYS A 70 -4.20 4.28 -17.81
N PRO A 71 -3.39 4.41 -18.87
CA PRO A 71 -3.32 5.66 -19.64
C PRO A 71 -4.69 6.16 -20.07
N VAL A 72 -5.00 7.42 -19.76
CA VAL A 72 -6.23 8.08 -20.23
C VAL A 72 -6.00 8.70 -21.60
N LYS A 73 -6.99 8.59 -22.49
CA LYS A 73 -6.92 9.17 -23.83
C LYS A 73 -7.53 10.58 -23.89
N HIS A 74 -8.46 10.86 -22.99
CA HIS A 74 -9.11 12.18 -22.85
C HIS A 74 -9.40 12.46 -21.39
N VAL A 75 -9.49 13.75 -21.07
CA VAL A 75 -9.89 14.24 -19.76
C VAL A 75 -11.17 15.05 -19.97
N SER A 76 -12.32 14.44 -19.71
CA SER A 76 -13.66 15.03 -19.79
C SER A 76 -14.50 14.49 -18.64
N ASP A 77 -15.69 15.00 -18.45
CA ASP A 77 -16.63 14.56 -17.41
C ASP A 77 -17.52 13.36 -17.82
N GLU A 78 -17.25 12.74 -18.97
CA GLU A 78 -18.01 11.61 -19.50
C GLU A 78 -17.87 10.34 -18.66
N ASP A 79 -16.69 10.13 -18.03
CA ASP A 79 -16.45 8.99 -17.15
C ASP A 79 -16.00 9.46 -15.74
N PHE A 80 -15.96 8.52 -14.79
CA PHE A 80 -15.64 8.85 -13.41
C PHE A 80 -14.19 9.30 -13.21
N ILE A 81 -13.23 8.79 -13.97
CA ILE A 81 -11.81 9.18 -13.90
C ILE A 81 -11.68 10.61 -14.42
N GLY A 82 -12.19 10.88 -15.62
CA GLY A 82 -12.13 12.21 -16.24
C GLY A 82 -12.85 13.27 -15.38
N ARG A 83 -14.04 12.96 -14.85
CA ARG A 83 -14.80 13.87 -13.99
C ARG A 83 -14.01 14.26 -12.74
N ARG A 84 -13.38 13.29 -12.06
CA ARG A 84 -12.53 13.54 -10.89
C ARG A 84 -11.30 14.37 -11.24
N LEU A 85 -10.63 14.08 -12.37
CA LEU A 85 -9.49 14.86 -12.86
C LEU A 85 -9.90 16.30 -13.17
N VAL A 86 -10.99 16.51 -13.91
CA VAL A 86 -11.53 17.85 -14.19
C VAL A 86 -11.81 18.60 -12.89
N SER A 87 -12.46 17.95 -11.92
CA SER A 87 -12.78 18.54 -10.61
C SER A 87 -11.53 18.96 -9.85
N LEU A 88 -10.52 18.10 -9.78
CA LEU A 88 -9.24 18.39 -9.11
C LEU A 88 -8.49 19.55 -9.79
N ILE A 89 -8.43 19.55 -11.13
CA ILE A 89 -7.75 20.59 -11.90
C ILE A 89 -8.45 21.95 -11.75
N GLN A 90 -9.79 21.97 -11.81
CA GLN A 90 -10.58 23.20 -11.62
C GLN A 90 -10.44 23.78 -10.21
N ALA A 91 -10.30 22.91 -9.20
CA ALA A 91 -10.08 23.31 -7.82
C ALA A 91 -8.61 23.63 -7.50
N ASP A 92 -7.73 23.52 -8.48
CA ASP A 92 -6.26 23.66 -8.31
C ASP A 92 -5.71 22.72 -7.22
N VAL A 93 -6.23 21.51 -7.08
CA VAL A 93 -5.74 20.48 -6.16
C VAL A 93 -4.74 19.60 -6.88
N SER A 94 -3.49 19.57 -6.41
CA SER A 94 -2.48 18.64 -6.92
C SER A 94 -2.77 17.23 -6.41
N TYR A 95 -2.71 16.23 -7.27
CA TYR A 95 -3.03 14.85 -6.94
C TYR A 95 -1.81 13.95 -7.11
N TYR A 96 -1.41 13.29 -6.01
CA TYR A 96 -0.28 12.36 -5.95
C TYR A 96 -0.74 11.00 -5.43
N ALA A 97 -0.21 9.91 -5.99
CA ALA A 97 -0.47 8.56 -5.52
C ALA A 97 0.83 7.86 -5.08
N MET A 98 0.77 7.15 -3.94
CA MET A 98 1.81 6.25 -3.46
C MET A 98 1.21 4.86 -3.35
N HIS A 99 1.52 3.97 -4.27
CA HIS A 99 0.90 2.66 -4.40
C HIS A 99 1.94 1.56 -4.16
N THR A 100 2.32 0.79 -5.17
CA THR A 100 3.25 -0.33 -4.96
C THR A 100 4.64 0.11 -4.52
N ASN A 101 5.05 1.35 -4.80
CA ASN A 101 6.26 1.92 -4.21
C ASN A 101 6.18 2.01 -2.68
N PHE A 102 5.01 2.36 -2.12
CA PHE A 102 4.79 2.36 -0.67
C PHE A 102 4.56 0.95 -0.11
N ASP A 103 4.01 0.03 -0.91
CA ASP A 103 3.86 -1.37 -0.50
C ASP A 103 5.21 -2.04 -0.31
N SER A 104 6.20 -1.73 -1.17
CA SER A 104 7.45 -2.48 -1.28
C SER A 104 8.67 -1.82 -0.65
N ALA A 105 8.72 -0.47 -0.56
CA ALA A 105 9.89 0.25 -0.07
C ALA A 105 10.23 -0.12 1.39
N PRO A 106 11.53 -0.11 1.76
CA PRO A 106 11.96 -0.40 3.13
C PRO A 106 11.29 0.52 4.16
N GLY A 107 10.82 -0.04 5.26
CA GLY A 107 10.12 0.69 6.32
C GLY A 107 8.67 1.07 6.01
N CYS A 108 8.16 0.71 4.84
CA CYS A 108 6.80 1.02 4.41
C CYS A 108 5.84 -0.18 4.64
N MET A 109 4.78 -0.29 3.84
CA MET A 109 3.61 -1.13 4.14
C MET A 109 3.96 -2.59 4.48
N ALA A 110 4.80 -3.26 3.68
CA ALA A 110 5.15 -4.65 3.92
C ALA A 110 5.88 -4.83 5.26
N ASP A 111 6.81 -3.93 5.59
CA ASP A 111 7.53 -3.93 6.86
C ASP A 111 6.60 -3.61 8.03
N ILE A 112 5.75 -2.59 7.90
CA ILE A 112 4.78 -2.18 8.92
C ILE A 112 3.84 -3.34 9.28
N VAL A 113 3.35 -4.08 8.27
CA VAL A 113 2.45 -5.23 8.50
C VAL A 113 3.19 -6.38 9.17
N ALA A 114 4.39 -6.72 8.70
CA ALA A 114 5.20 -7.79 9.29
C ALA A 114 5.63 -7.48 10.73
N ASP A 115 6.01 -6.23 11.02
CA ASP A 115 6.32 -5.76 12.37
C ASP A 115 5.09 -5.84 13.29
N ARG A 116 3.92 -5.41 12.79
CA ARG A 116 2.66 -5.50 13.52
C ARG A 116 2.27 -6.95 13.83
N LEU A 117 2.66 -7.90 12.98
CA LEU A 117 2.51 -9.33 13.20
C LEU A 117 3.63 -9.94 14.06
N ASN A 118 4.64 -9.15 14.49
CA ASN A 118 5.82 -9.57 15.22
C ASN A 118 6.63 -10.67 14.49
N PHE A 119 6.76 -10.55 13.18
CA PHE A 119 7.67 -11.42 12.44
C PHE A 119 9.12 -11.13 12.83
N VAL A 120 9.91 -12.17 13.00
CA VAL A 120 11.38 -12.12 13.12
C VAL A 120 12.00 -12.76 11.87
N ASP A 121 13.28 -12.45 11.62
CA ASP A 121 14.00 -12.92 10.43
C ASP A 121 13.28 -12.59 9.12
N GLN A 122 12.75 -11.37 9.05
CA GLN A 122 11.94 -10.88 7.94
C GLN A 122 12.73 -10.82 6.63
N LYS A 123 12.09 -11.24 5.53
CA LYS A 123 12.62 -11.09 4.17
C LYS A 123 11.47 -10.67 3.24
N PRO A 124 11.76 -9.90 2.17
CA PRO A 124 10.77 -9.71 1.11
C PRO A 124 10.25 -11.06 0.63
N LEU A 125 8.95 -11.15 0.40
CA LEU A 125 8.34 -12.36 -0.14
C LEU A 125 8.67 -12.49 -1.63
N GLU A 126 8.46 -11.43 -2.39
CA GLU A 126 8.99 -11.26 -3.74
C GLU A 126 10.05 -10.16 -3.74
N LEU A 127 11.32 -10.53 -3.94
CA LEU A 127 12.43 -9.59 -3.96
C LEU A 127 12.39 -8.74 -5.24
N MET A 128 12.31 -7.42 -5.11
CA MET A 128 12.36 -6.47 -6.23
C MET A 128 13.71 -5.80 -6.38
N GLY A 129 14.44 -5.60 -5.28
CA GLY A 129 15.73 -4.93 -5.33
C GLY A 129 16.33 -4.63 -3.97
N GLU A 130 17.29 -3.70 -3.99
CA GLU A 130 17.95 -3.20 -2.79
C GLU A 130 17.97 -1.66 -2.81
N LEU A 131 17.62 -1.02 -1.71
CA LEU A 131 17.66 0.41 -1.52
C LEU A 131 18.53 0.72 -0.30
N SER A 132 19.63 1.46 -0.51
CA SER A 132 20.57 1.83 0.57
C SER A 132 21.05 0.64 1.43
N GLY A 133 21.33 -0.52 0.81
CA GLY A 133 21.77 -1.72 1.51
C GLY A 133 20.65 -2.54 2.15
N THR A 134 19.37 -2.18 1.93
CA THR A 134 18.22 -2.89 2.46
C THR A 134 17.42 -3.52 1.33
N ALA A 135 17.22 -4.85 1.37
CA ALA A 135 16.40 -5.57 0.41
C ALA A 135 14.92 -5.17 0.56
N TYR A 136 14.26 -4.90 -0.56
CA TYR A 136 12.85 -4.54 -0.59
C TYR A 136 12.08 -5.36 -1.62
N GLY A 137 10.76 -5.37 -1.50
CA GLY A 137 9.87 -6.06 -2.44
C GLY A 137 8.46 -6.24 -1.90
N ILE A 138 7.66 -6.96 -2.66
CA ILE A 138 6.25 -7.20 -2.33
C ILE A 138 6.13 -8.21 -1.21
N GLY A 139 5.32 -7.87 -0.20
CA GLY A 139 5.04 -8.72 0.94
C GLY A 139 6.27 -9.06 1.79
N LYS A 140 6.05 -9.79 2.86
CA LYS A 140 7.11 -10.29 3.76
C LYS A 140 6.87 -11.74 4.16
N THR A 141 7.95 -12.47 4.34
CA THR A 141 7.96 -13.75 5.05
C THR A 141 8.84 -13.64 6.29
N GLY A 142 8.50 -14.40 7.31
CA GLY A 142 9.26 -14.40 8.55
C GLY A 142 8.83 -15.52 9.48
N THR A 143 9.53 -15.63 10.60
CA THR A 143 9.23 -16.55 11.68
C THR A 143 8.34 -15.83 12.70
N LEU A 144 7.28 -16.48 13.19
CA LEU A 144 6.48 -15.95 14.29
C LEU A 144 7.33 -15.94 15.58
N LYS A 145 7.38 -14.81 16.27
CA LYS A 145 8.13 -14.69 17.53
C LYS A 145 7.72 -15.76 18.56
N LYS A 146 6.48 -16.22 18.51
CA LYS A 146 5.94 -17.31 19.29
C LYS A 146 5.11 -18.20 18.37
N PRO A 147 5.38 -19.53 18.34
CA PRO A 147 4.51 -20.45 17.61
C PRO A 147 3.06 -20.37 18.09
N MET A 148 2.11 -20.41 17.16
CA MET A 148 0.68 -20.33 17.41
C MET A 148 -0.07 -21.35 16.54
N THR A 149 -1.16 -21.90 17.05
CA THR A 149 -2.09 -22.65 16.20
C THR A 149 -2.79 -21.73 15.19
N GLY A 150 -3.35 -22.28 14.13
CA GLY A 150 -4.09 -21.49 13.13
C GLY A 150 -5.18 -20.61 13.75
N PRO A 151 -6.04 -21.13 14.64
CA PRO A 151 -7.05 -20.33 15.34
C PRO A 151 -6.47 -19.23 16.25
N GLU A 152 -5.33 -19.48 16.90
CA GLU A 152 -4.64 -18.44 17.70
C GLU A 152 -4.09 -17.35 16.81
N LEU A 153 -3.43 -17.70 15.70
CA LEU A 153 -2.91 -16.74 14.75
C LEU A 153 -4.04 -15.89 14.13
N ALA A 154 -5.15 -16.50 13.74
CA ALA A 154 -6.32 -15.79 13.24
C ALA A 154 -6.86 -14.75 14.24
N ARG A 155 -6.94 -15.11 15.53
CA ARG A 155 -7.33 -14.17 16.60
C ARG A 155 -6.30 -13.06 16.78
N GLU A 156 -5.02 -13.39 16.68
CA GLU A 156 -3.93 -12.41 16.78
C GLU A 156 -3.99 -11.40 15.64
N VAL A 157 -4.15 -11.84 14.39
CA VAL A 157 -4.37 -10.97 13.22
C VAL A 157 -5.56 -10.05 13.43
N LYS A 158 -6.72 -10.63 13.78
CA LYS A 158 -7.94 -9.86 14.07
C LYS A 158 -7.69 -8.74 15.09
N ASN A 159 -7.06 -9.07 16.20
CA ASN A 159 -6.85 -8.14 17.31
C ASN A 159 -5.83 -7.04 16.94
N ARG A 160 -4.73 -7.41 16.29
CA ARG A 160 -3.67 -6.46 15.93
C ARG A 160 -4.09 -5.43 14.91
N PHE A 161 -4.98 -5.82 14.01
CA PHE A 161 -5.50 -4.92 12.98
C PHE A 161 -6.88 -4.32 13.34
N GLY A 162 -7.45 -4.64 14.50
CA GLY A 162 -8.74 -4.12 14.93
C GLY A 162 -9.91 -4.54 14.03
N LEU A 163 -9.80 -5.73 13.41
CA LEU A 163 -10.80 -6.19 12.45
C LEU A 163 -12.05 -6.74 13.14
N PRO A 164 -13.25 -6.55 12.58
CA PRO A 164 -14.47 -7.13 13.12
C PRO A 164 -14.49 -8.67 12.96
N PHE A 165 -13.88 -9.19 11.91
CA PHE A 165 -13.71 -10.62 11.64
C PHE A 165 -12.50 -10.87 10.73
N VAL A 166 -12.05 -12.13 10.66
CA VAL A 166 -11.11 -12.65 9.67
C VAL A 166 -11.68 -13.93 9.09
N THR A 167 -11.42 -14.18 7.80
CA THR A 167 -11.80 -15.45 7.15
C THR A 167 -10.56 -16.34 7.09
N VAL A 168 -10.71 -17.59 7.44
CA VAL A 168 -9.63 -18.59 7.42
C VAL A 168 -10.00 -19.69 6.44
N TYR A 169 -9.07 -20.01 5.56
CA TYR A 169 -9.17 -21.14 4.62
C TYR A 169 -8.18 -22.22 5.05
N GLY A 170 -8.57 -23.50 4.96
CA GLY A 170 -7.71 -24.62 5.36
C GLY A 170 -7.43 -24.67 6.87
N SER A 171 -8.41 -24.27 7.70
CA SER A 171 -8.26 -24.21 9.16
C SER A 171 -7.90 -25.56 9.78
N GLU A 172 -8.32 -26.66 9.17
CA GLU A 172 -8.05 -28.04 9.61
C GLU A 172 -6.56 -28.42 9.55
N LEU A 173 -5.76 -27.76 8.71
CA LEU A 173 -4.35 -28.08 8.53
C LEU A 173 -3.50 -27.73 9.77
N TYR A 174 -3.89 -26.67 10.48
CA TYR A 174 -3.14 -26.13 11.62
C TYR A 174 -4.04 -25.91 12.86
N GLU A 175 -5.07 -26.71 13.03
CA GLU A 175 -6.00 -26.58 14.16
C GLU A 175 -5.29 -26.80 15.50
N ASN A 176 -4.42 -27.80 15.56
CA ASN A 176 -3.71 -28.21 16.77
C ASN A 176 -2.17 -28.15 16.62
N GLU A 177 -1.67 -27.94 15.41
CA GLU A 177 -0.23 -27.85 15.15
C GLU A 177 0.24 -26.40 15.15
N PRO A 178 1.46 -26.13 15.67
CA PRO A 178 1.96 -24.78 15.72
C PRO A 178 2.43 -24.31 14.33
N VAL A 179 1.96 -23.15 13.93
CA VAL A 179 2.53 -22.35 12.86
C VAL A 179 3.76 -21.64 13.41
N THR A 180 4.88 -21.76 12.75
CA THR A 180 6.14 -21.12 13.10
C THR A 180 6.58 -20.12 12.05
N ARG A 181 6.23 -20.36 10.77
CA ARG A 181 6.60 -19.52 9.64
C ARG A 181 5.38 -19.05 8.88
N ALA A 182 5.29 -17.74 8.66
CA ALA A 182 4.19 -17.14 7.94
C ALA A 182 4.70 -16.17 6.86
N ALA A 183 3.83 -15.85 5.92
CA ALA A 183 4.02 -14.77 4.98
C ALA A 183 2.81 -13.84 5.01
N THR A 184 3.03 -12.57 4.64
CA THR A 184 1.98 -11.56 4.53
C THR A 184 2.18 -10.74 3.27
N CYS A 185 1.08 -10.37 2.62
CA CYS A 185 1.09 -9.43 1.50
C CYS A 185 -0.10 -8.49 1.64
N PRO A 186 0.12 -7.22 2.01
CA PRO A 186 -0.93 -6.21 2.00
C PRO A 186 -1.55 -6.06 0.60
N GLY A 187 -2.85 -5.75 0.53
CA GLY A 187 -3.57 -5.63 -0.72
C GLY A 187 -4.18 -6.95 -1.20
N ALA A 188 -4.24 -7.18 -2.51
CA ALA A 188 -4.89 -8.36 -3.08
C ALA A 188 -4.15 -9.68 -2.78
N GLY A 189 -2.81 -9.67 -2.78
CA GLY A 189 -1.95 -10.78 -2.36
C GLY A 189 -2.05 -12.09 -3.14
N GLY A 190 -3.04 -12.26 -3.99
CA GLY A 190 -3.31 -13.55 -4.66
C GLY A 190 -2.20 -14.04 -5.58
N SER A 191 -1.44 -13.15 -6.19
CA SER A 191 -0.25 -13.44 -7.00
C SER A 191 0.87 -14.06 -6.15
N GLU A 192 0.96 -13.69 -4.87
CA GLU A 192 2.07 -14.00 -3.98
C GLU A 192 1.95 -15.35 -3.27
N ILE A 193 0.83 -16.06 -3.43
CA ILE A 193 0.63 -17.39 -2.80
C ILE A 193 1.74 -18.36 -3.18
N ARG A 194 2.20 -18.34 -4.42
CA ARG A 194 3.29 -19.23 -4.87
C ARG A 194 4.61 -18.91 -4.21
N GLU A 195 4.91 -17.62 -4.04
CA GLU A 195 6.13 -17.17 -3.35
C GLU A 195 6.06 -17.49 -1.86
N ALA A 196 4.88 -17.39 -1.24
CA ALA A 196 4.68 -17.81 0.13
C ALA A 196 4.96 -19.31 0.32
N LEU A 197 4.48 -20.17 -0.58
CA LEU A 197 4.78 -21.60 -0.58
C LEU A 197 6.27 -21.87 -0.76
N ARG A 198 6.95 -21.19 -1.72
CA ARG A 198 8.40 -21.34 -1.95
C ARG A 198 9.23 -20.88 -0.75
N ALA A 199 8.77 -19.86 -0.05
CA ALA A 199 9.39 -19.38 1.18
C ALA A 199 9.17 -20.32 2.38
N GLY A 200 8.40 -21.40 2.22
CA GLY A 200 8.06 -22.36 3.26
C GLY A 200 7.09 -21.78 4.30
N ALA A 201 6.29 -20.80 3.94
CA ALA A 201 5.25 -20.27 4.82
C ALA A 201 4.14 -21.32 5.01
N GLN A 202 3.79 -21.56 6.26
CA GLN A 202 2.70 -22.47 6.66
C GLN A 202 1.34 -21.76 6.59
N VAL A 203 1.34 -20.43 6.76
CA VAL A 203 0.15 -19.57 6.65
C VAL A 203 0.52 -18.33 5.83
N PHE A 204 -0.41 -17.89 4.99
CA PHE A 204 -0.38 -16.65 4.25
C PHE A 204 -1.48 -15.72 4.73
N ILE A 205 -1.12 -14.47 5.05
CA ILE A 205 -1.98 -13.44 5.68
C ILE A 205 -2.13 -12.26 4.75
#